data_f51810a1fc7d37a7fbcb5424059f369d
#
_entry.id   f51810a1fc7d37a7fbcb5424059f369d
#
_cell.length_a   1.000
_cell.length_b   1.000
_cell.length_c   1.000
_cell.angle_alpha   90.00
_cell.angle_beta   90.00
_cell.angle_gamma   90.00
#
_symmetry.space_group_name_H-M   'P 1'
#
loop_
_entity.id
_entity.type
_entity.pdbx_description
1 polymer ?
#
loop_
_entity_poly.entity_id
_entity_poly.type
_entity_poly.pdbx_seq_one_letter_code
_entity_poly.pdbx_strand_id
1 'polypeptide(L)'
;MIPKIIHQLWVGPKKPPHDLMKTWRDNHPDWEYMFWNEESIKEHFPNGLYNQKQYDEMPEWNGKCDIARYEILDKFGGFFVDADAVSLRPLDDYLLENDSFSCYENEFLRGQLIACGYFGAQRDCELVRHNIDAIHELSGNTLWEGGVSAWKTVGPVLMSRLVHQY
;
A
#
# COMPACT_ATOMS: atom_id res chain seq x y z
N MET A 1 -4.94 -3.51 17.26
CA MET A 1 -5.66 -4.53 16.44
C MET A 1 -6.03 -3.93 15.10
N ILE A 2 -5.78 -4.64 14.03
CA ILE A 2 -6.02 -4.19 12.65
C ILE A 2 -7.52 -4.26 12.35
N PRO A 3 -8.14 -3.18 11.84
CA PRO A 3 -9.56 -3.20 11.46
C PRO A 3 -9.85 -4.17 10.30
N LYS A 4 -11.03 -4.77 10.30
CA LYS A 4 -11.53 -5.62 9.21
C LYS A 4 -11.96 -4.77 8.00
N ILE A 5 -10.99 -4.13 7.35
CA ILE A 5 -11.16 -3.30 6.16
C ILE A 5 -10.18 -3.80 5.10
N ILE A 6 -10.66 -4.06 3.90
CA ILE A 6 -9.82 -4.36 2.73
C ILE A 6 -9.74 -3.12 1.86
N HIS A 7 -8.52 -2.71 1.53
CA HIS A 7 -8.25 -1.63 0.59
C HIS A 7 -7.64 -2.17 -0.69
N GLN A 8 -8.21 -1.79 -1.83
CA GLN A 8 -7.60 -2.00 -3.15
C GLN A 8 -7.60 -0.68 -3.92
N LEU A 9 -6.49 -0.35 -4.53
CA LEU A 9 -6.27 0.91 -5.23
C LEU A 9 -5.92 0.64 -6.69
N TRP A 10 -6.55 1.40 -7.59
CA TRP A 10 -6.22 1.41 -9.00
C TRP A 10 -6.28 2.83 -9.55
N VAL A 11 -5.15 3.33 -10.02
CA VAL A 11 -5.02 4.66 -10.64
C VAL A 11 -4.49 4.54 -12.06
N GLY A 12 -4.79 5.52 -12.88
CA GLY A 12 -4.36 5.59 -14.26
C GLY A 12 -5.38 5.09 -15.28
N PRO A 13 -5.00 5.09 -16.58
CA PRO A 13 -5.97 4.97 -17.68
C PRO A 13 -6.48 3.55 -17.96
N LYS A 14 -5.85 2.52 -17.38
CA LYS A 14 -6.27 1.13 -17.59
C LYS A 14 -7.47 0.79 -16.71
N LYS A 15 -8.32 -0.12 -17.20
CA LYS A 15 -9.44 -0.63 -16.40
C LYS A 15 -8.91 -1.47 -15.23
N PRO A 16 -9.48 -1.30 -14.03
CA PRO A 16 -9.15 -2.15 -12.89
C PRO A 16 -9.56 -3.61 -13.13
N PRO A 17 -8.83 -4.58 -12.58
CA PRO A 17 -9.11 -6.01 -12.74
C PRO A 17 -10.23 -6.46 -11.78
N HIS A 18 -11.47 -6.03 -12.05
CA HIS A 18 -12.61 -6.23 -11.16
C HIS A 18 -12.88 -7.70 -10.79
N ASP A 19 -12.60 -8.64 -11.70
CA ASP A 19 -12.79 -10.07 -11.43
C ASP A 19 -11.83 -10.58 -10.35
N LEU A 20 -10.59 -10.11 -10.35
CA LEU A 20 -9.59 -10.44 -9.32
C LEU A 20 -9.94 -9.75 -7.99
N MET A 21 -10.28 -8.47 -8.05
CA MET A 21 -10.69 -7.69 -6.89
C MET A 21 -11.92 -8.28 -6.19
N LYS A 22 -12.86 -8.82 -6.96
CA LYS A 22 -14.06 -9.47 -6.44
C LYS A 22 -13.77 -10.65 -5.52
N THR A 23 -12.69 -11.40 -5.77
CA THR A 23 -12.31 -12.56 -4.95
C THR A 23 -12.06 -12.19 -3.49
N TRP A 24 -11.55 -11.00 -3.24
CA TRP A 24 -11.32 -10.49 -1.90
C TRP A 24 -12.62 -10.19 -1.16
N ARG A 25 -13.59 -9.57 -1.82
CA ARG A 25 -14.92 -9.32 -1.26
C ARG A 25 -15.69 -10.61 -0.98
N ASP A 26 -15.61 -11.57 -1.90
CA ASP A 26 -16.32 -12.85 -1.78
C ASP A 26 -15.78 -13.68 -0.60
N ASN A 27 -14.47 -13.65 -0.37
CA ASN A 27 -13.84 -14.39 0.73
C ASN A 27 -13.93 -13.66 2.09
N HIS A 28 -14.31 -12.36 2.11
CA HIS A 28 -14.38 -11.56 3.33
C HIS A 28 -15.73 -10.82 3.42
N PRO A 29 -16.88 -11.54 3.46
CA PRO A 29 -18.20 -10.92 3.38
C PRO A 29 -18.52 -10.00 4.58
N ASP A 30 -17.86 -10.24 5.73
CA ASP A 30 -18.06 -9.46 6.97
C ASP A 30 -17.05 -8.32 7.12
N TRP A 31 -16.23 -8.07 6.11
CA TRP A 31 -15.26 -6.98 6.11
C TRP A 31 -15.80 -5.78 5.33
N GLU A 32 -15.44 -4.59 5.77
CA GLU A 32 -15.57 -3.40 4.95
C GLU A 32 -14.64 -3.51 3.74
N TYR A 33 -15.11 -3.08 2.57
CA TYR A 33 -14.31 -3.07 1.35
C TYR A 33 -14.25 -1.65 0.79
N MET A 34 -13.05 -1.10 0.65
CA MET A 34 -12.79 0.23 0.11
C MET A 34 -12.01 0.13 -1.20
N PHE A 35 -12.66 0.52 -2.27
CA PHE A 35 -12.00 0.69 -3.56
C PHE A 35 -11.54 2.15 -3.71
N TRP A 36 -10.26 2.28 -4.06
CA TRP A 36 -9.61 3.58 -4.22
C TRP A 36 -9.27 3.84 -5.68
N ASN A 37 -9.49 5.08 -6.12
CA ASN A 37 -9.08 5.66 -7.38
C ASN A 37 -8.79 7.15 -7.15
N GLU A 38 -8.46 7.89 -8.19
CA GLU A 38 -8.14 9.31 -8.08
C GLU A 38 -9.28 10.14 -7.47
N GLU A 39 -10.54 9.75 -7.72
CA GLU A 39 -11.73 10.45 -7.23
C GLU A 39 -11.93 10.18 -5.73
N SER A 40 -11.91 8.91 -5.32
CA SER A 40 -12.07 8.55 -3.90
C SER A 40 -10.90 9.03 -3.04
N ILE A 41 -9.68 9.10 -3.58
CA ILE A 41 -8.55 9.74 -2.88
C ILE A 41 -8.88 11.21 -2.59
N LYS A 42 -9.33 11.97 -3.58
CA LYS A 42 -9.71 13.38 -3.40
C LYS A 42 -10.86 13.56 -2.39
N GLU A 43 -11.84 12.67 -2.42
CA GLU A 43 -12.96 12.70 -1.49
C GLU A 43 -12.51 12.51 -0.03
N HIS A 44 -11.67 11.52 0.20
CA HIS A 44 -11.22 11.19 1.56
C HIS A 44 -10.03 12.03 2.05
N PHE A 45 -9.28 12.63 1.12
CA PHE A 45 -8.17 13.54 1.39
C PHE A 45 -8.41 14.90 0.72
N PRO A 46 -9.42 15.68 1.18
CA PRO A 46 -9.84 16.93 0.51
C PRO A 46 -8.76 18.01 0.49
N ASN A 47 -7.79 17.94 1.42
CA ASN A 47 -6.63 18.84 1.46
C ASN A 47 -5.40 18.26 0.76
N GLY A 48 -5.55 17.16 0.04
CA GLY A 48 -4.47 16.38 -0.56
C GLY A 48 -3.84 15.39 0.41
N LEU A 49 -3.00 14.51 -0.13
CA LEU A 49 -2.15 13.62 0.64
C LEU A 49 -1.04 14.42 1.33
N TYR A 50 -0.51 13.92 2.45
CA TYR A 50 0.69 14.51 3.07
C TYR A 50 1.87 14.51 2.09
N ASN A 51 2.01 13.43 1.32
CA ASN A 51 3.00 13.29 0.24
C ASN A 51 2.43 13.66 -1.14
N GLN A 52 1.52 14.64 -1.22
CA GLN A 52 0.89 15.02 -2.50
C GLN A 52 1.92 15.39 -3.57
N LYS A 53 2.96 16.13 -3.19
CA LYS A 53 4.03 16.52 -4.12
C LYS A 53 4.71 15.29 -4.72
N GLN A 54 5.13 14.33 -3.89
CA GLN A 54 5.78 13.10 -4.31
C GLN A 54 4.84 12.24 -5.18
N TYR A 55 3.56 12.19 -4.82
CA TYR A 55 2.52 11.52 -5.61
C TYR A 55 2.37 12.13 -7.00
N ASP A 56 2.32 13.46 -7.11
CA ASP A 56 2.16 14.17 -8.38
C ASP A 56 3.39 14.01 -9.27
N GLU A 57 4.58 14.10 -8.71
CA GLU A 57 5.88 13.95 -9.39
C GLU A 57 6.21 12.50 -9.78
N MET A 58 5.59 11.49 -9.14
CA MET A 58 5.83 10.07 -9.44
C MET A 58 5.36 9.71 -10.85
N PRO A 59 6.26 9.30 -11.75
CA PRO A 59 5.90 9.00 -13.14
C PRO A 59 5.22 7.63 -13.31
N GLU A 60 5.42 6.72 -12.37
CA GLU A 60 4.91 5.35 -12.42
C GLU A 60 3.60 5.21 -11.64
N TRP A 61 2.57 4.61 -12.26
CA TRP A 61 1.26 4.41 -11.61
C TRP A 61 1.33 3.52 -10.37
N ASN A 62 2.14 2.45 -10.40
CA ASN A 62 2.40 1.61 -9.23
C ASN A 62 3.06 2.41 -8.09
N GLY A 63 3.99 3.32 -8.41
CA GLY A 63 4.61 4.17 -7.40
C GLY A 63 3.61 5.15 -6.77
N LYS A 64 2.66 5.67 -7.55
CA LYS A 64 1.54 6.47 -7.00
C LYS A 64 0.69 5.64 -6.04
N CYS A 65 0.43 4.37 -6.37
CA CYS A 65 -0.25 3.45 -5.47
C CYS A 65 0.55 3.22 -4.19
N ASP A 66 1.87 3.02 -4.29
CA ASP A 66 2.74 2.80 -3.14
C ASP A 66 2.74 4.02 -2.19
N ILE A 67 2.77 5.24 -2.72
CA ILE A 67 2.70 6.47 -1.91
C ILE A 67 1.35 6.58 -1.19
N ALA A 68 0.24 6.46 -1.91
CA ALA A 68 -1.10 6.63 -1.36
C ALA A 68 -1.47 5.53 -0.34
N ARG A 69 -0.99 4.31 -0.55
CA ARG A 69 -1.24 3.14 0.30
C ARG A 69 -0.94 3.40 1.78
N TYR A 70 0.20 3.99 2.08
CA TYR A 70 0.60 4.23 3.47
C TYR A 70 -0.30 5.26 4.14
N GLU A 71 -0.68 6.32 3.44
CA GLU A 71 -1.57 7.34 4.01
C GLU A 71 -3.00 6.83 4.21
N ILE A 72 -3.46 5.94 3.32
CA ILE A 72 -4.73 5.23 3.49
C ILE A 72 -4.68 4.37 4.75
N LEU A 73 -3.62 3.58 4.93
CA LEU A 73 -3.45 2.73 6.11
C LEU A 73 -3.28 3.53 7.40
N ASP A 74 -2.54 4.64 7.38
CA ASP A 74 -2.41 5.51 8.56
C ASP A 74 -3.78 6.03 9.02
N LYS A 75 -4.61 6.46 8.07
CA LYS A 75 -5.92 7.04 8.36
C LYS A 75 -6.97 6.02 8.79
N PHE A 76 -7.03 4.88 8.12
CA PHE A 76 -8.12 3.92 8.27
C PHE A 76 -7.69 2.64 8.99
N GLY A 77 -6.42 2.29 8.98
CA GLY A 77 -5.96 0.94 9.27
C GLY A 77 -6.52 -0.07 8.28
N GLY A 78 -6.34 -1.35 8.52
CA GLY A 78 -6.91 -2.41 7.69
C GLY A 78 -5.84 -3.17 6.91
N PHE A 79 -6.27 -3.83 5.86
CA PHE A 79 -5.43 -4.64 4.99
C PHE A 79 -5.44 -4.06 3.58
N PHE A 80 -4.28 -3.65 3.13
CA PHE A 80 -4.07 -3.19 1.75
C PHE A 80 -3.53 -4.33 0.90
N VAL A 81 -4.16 -4.60 -0.23
CA VAL A 81 -3.72 -5.62 -1.17
C VAL A 81 -3.78 -5.08 -2.60
N ASP A 82 -2.78 -5.44 -3.41
CA ASP A 82 -2.73 -5.04 -4.81
C ASP A 82 -3.98 -5.52 -5.56
N ALA A 83 -4.52 -4.66 -6.44
CA ALA A 83 -5.79 -4.91 -7.13
C ALA A 83 -5.74 -6.12 -8.08
N ASP A 84 -4.56 -6.50 -8.54
CA ASP A 84 -4.32 -7.66 -9.40
C ASP A 84 -4.01 -8.96 -8.62
N ALA A 85 -4.08 -8.91 -7.29
CA ALA A 85 -3.97 -10.09 -6.45
C ALA A 85 -5.30 -10.86 -6.35
N VAL A 86 -5.22 -12.18 -6.21
CA VAL A 86 -6.36 -13.09 -6.05
C VAL A 86 -6.42 -13.61 -4.61
N SER A 87 -7.59 -13.50 -3.99
CA SER A 87 -7.84 -14.16 -2.71
C SER A 87 -8.24 -15.61 -2.94
N LEU A 88 -7.46 -16.54 -2.41
CA LEU A 88 -7.74 -17.98 -2.49
C LEU A 88 -8.54 -18.49 -1.28
N ARG A 89 -8.47 -17.78 -0.15
CA ARG A 89 -9.18 -18.08 1.09
C ARG A 89 -9.26 -16.82 1.97
N PRO A 90 -10.12 -16.79 3.00
CA PRO A 90 -10.12 -15.71 3.98
C PRO A 90 -8.77 -15.55 4.68
N LEU A 91 -8.48 -14.32 5.11
CA LEU A 91 -7.36 -14.05 6.02
C LEU A 91 -7.63 -14.67 7.38
N ASP A 92 -6.59 -15.20 8.00
CA ASP A 92 -6.67 -15.76 9.35
C ASP A 92 -6.78 -14.64 10.39
N ASP A 93 -7.70 -14.76 11.35
CA ASP A 93 -7.98 -13.71 12.34
C ASP A 93 -6.74 -13.34 13.19
N TYR A 94 -5.82 -14.29 13.45
CA TYR A 94 -4.60 -14.01 14.22
C TYR A 94 -3.70 -12.92 13.59
N LEU A 95 -3.79 -12.70 12.27
CA LEU A 95 -3.05 -11.65 11.60
C LEU A 95 -3.47 -10.26 12.10
N LEU A 96 -4.75 -10.11 12.46
CA LEU A 96 -5.33 -8.84 12.90
C LEU A 96 -4.95 -8.46 14.34
N GLU A 97 -4.40 -9.39 15.12
CA GLU A 97 -3.96 -9.15 16.50
C GLU A 97 -2.62 -8.40 16.58
N ASN A 98 -1.93 -8.26 15.45
CA ASN A 98 -0.65 -7.58 15.34
C ASN A 98 -0.82 -6.07 15.11
N ASP A 99 0.23 -5.29 15.30
CA ASP A 99 0.28 -3.88 14.92
C ASP A 99 0.36 -3.72 13.40
N SER A 100 1.11 -4.62 12.76
CA SER A 100 1.20 -4.75 11.31
C SER A 100 1.61 -6.16 10.90
N PHE A 101 1.32 -6.54 9.67
CA PHE A 101 1.83 -7.77 9.06
C PHE A 101 2.06 -7.57 7.56
N SER A 102 2.98 -8.35 7.02
CA SER A 102 3.24 -8.44 5.58
C SER A 102 3.77 -9.84 5.26
N CYS A 103 4.19 -10.05 4.02
CA CYS A 103 4.87 -11.25 3.58
C CYS A 103 6.14 -10.89 2.81
N TYR A 104 6.98 -11.87 2.54
CA TYR A 104 8.10 -11.69 1.61
C TYR A 104 7.61 -11.69 0.17
N GLU A 105 8.23 -10.88 -0.69
CA GLU A 105 7.97 -10.88 -2.14
C GLU A 105 8.28 -12.27 -2.73
N ASN A 106 9.41 -12.83 -2.36
CA ASN A 106 9.80 -14.19 -2.69
C ASN A 106 10.89 -14.65 -1.72
N GLU A 107 10.51 -15.48 -0.78
CA GLU A 107 11.40 -15.95 0.30
C GLU A 107 12.61 -16.75 -0.18
N PHE A 108 12.51 -17.39 -1.35
CA PHE A 108 13.60 -18.21 -1.91
C PHE A 108 14.61 -17.38 -2.73
N LEU A 109 14.12 -16.41 -3.49
CA LEU A 109 14.97 -15.61 -4.39
C LEU A 109 15.33 -14.25 -3.80
N ARG A 110 14.51 -13.71 -2.89
CA ARG A 110 14.63 -12.38 -2.31
C ARG A 110 14.21 -12.40 -0.84
N GLY A 111 14.82 -13.28 -0.07
CA GLY A 111 14.42 -13.59 1.31
C GLY A 111 14.44 -12.44 2.33
N GLN A 112 14.85 -11.23 1.91
CA GLN A 112 14.82 -10.03 2.75
C GLN A 112 13.91 -8.94 2.19
N LEU A 113 13.23 -9.20 1.06
CA LEU A 113 12.36 -8.23 0.43
C LEU A 113 10.92 -8.39 0.92
N ILE A 114 10.45 -7.38 1.65
CA ILE A 114 9.09 -7.32 2.20
C ILE A 114 8.13 -6.75 1.14
N ALA A 115 7.02 -7.44 0.91
CA ALA A 115 5.99 -6.97 0.02
C ALA A 115 5.24 -5.77 0.61
N CYS A 116 5.12 -4.68 -0.16
CA CYS A 116 4.21 -3.59 0.20
C CYS A 116 2.81 -3.79 -0.40
N GLY A 117 2.69 -4.65 -1.42
CA GLY A 117 1.43 -5.01 -2.08
C GLY A 117 0.55 -6.00 -1.32
N TYR A 118 0.96 -6.41 -0.12
CA TYR A 118 0.23 -7.27 0.81
C TYR A 118 0.59 -6.83 2.23
N PHE A 119 -0.12 -5.84 2.76
CA PHE A 119 0.27 -5.20 3.99
C PHE A 119 -0.94 -4.82 4.86
N GLY A 120 -0.98 -5.36 6.06
CA GLY A 120 -1.96 -5.01 7.08
C GLY A 120 -1.36 -4.15 8.16
N ALA A 121 -2.08 -3.13 8.63
CA ALA A 121 -1.65 -2.28 9.73
C ALA A 121 -2.85 -1.74 10.54
N GLN A 122 -2.66 -1.56 11.83
CA GLN A 122 -3.58 -0.76 12.63
C GLN A 122 -3.46 0.73 12.28
N ARG A 123 -4.45 1.54 12.66
CA ARG A 123 -4.34 3.00 12.55
C ARG A 123 -3.16 3.50 13.36
N ASP A 124 -2.54 4.58 12.91
CA ASP A 124 -1.40 5.21 13.58
C ASP A 124 -0.21 4.25 13.79
N CYS A 125 -0.06 3.24 12.93
CA CYS A 125 1.05 2.29 12.99
C CYS A 125 2.39 2.99 12.75
N GLU A 126 3.34 2.81 13.65
CA GLU A 126 4.64 3.47 13.59
C GLU A 126 5.41 3.14 12.31
N LEU A 127 5.40 1.87 11.87
CA LEU A 127 6.02 1.46 10.62
C LEU A 127 5.40 2.16 9.40
N VAL A 128 4.07 2.35 9.39
CA VAL A 128 3.37 3.08 8.33
C VAL A 128 3.82 4.53 8.29
N ARG A 129 3.89 5.19 9.45
CA ARG A 129 4.35 6.59 9.57
C ARG A 129 5.79 6.76 9.12
N HIS A 130 6.69 5.84 9.48
CA HIS A 130 8.07 5.87 9.01
C HIS A 130 8.16 5.74 7.49
N ASN A 131 7.30 4.97 6.84
CA ASN A 131 7.22 4.94 5.38
C ASN A 131 6.76 6.28 4.81
N ILE A 132 5.73 6.90 5.40
CA ILE A 132 5.22 8.21 5.00
C ILE A 132 6.32 9.28 5.12
N ASP A 133 7.01 9.34 6.26
CA ASP A 133 8.07 10.32 6.52
C ASP A 133 9.27 10.11 5.60
N ALA A 134 9.68 8.86 5.37
CA ALA A 134 10.77 8.55 4.45
C ALA A 134 10.45 8.94 3.01
N ILE A 135 9.18 8.78 2.58
CA ILE A 135 8.72 9.26 1.26
C ILE A 135 8.73 10.79 1.21
N HIS A 136 8.35 11.46 2.31
CA HIS A 136 8.33 12.93 2.38
C HIS A 136 9.73 13.53 2.18
N GLU A 137 10.77 12.88 2.68
CA GLU A 137 12.16 13.30 2.49
C GLU A 137 12.66 13.11 1.05
N LEU A 138 11.94 12.31 0.23
CA LEU A 138 12.27 12.19 -1.18
C LEU A 138 11.85 13.47 -1.91
N SER A 139 12.80 14.27 -2.33
CA SER A 139 12.52 15.53 -3.01
C SER A 139 13.22 15.63 -4.36
N GLY A 140 12.48 16.16 -5.33
CA GLY A 140 12.97 16.62 -6.62
C GLY A 140 12.98 15.57 -7.73
N ASN A 141 12.92 16.07 -8.95
CA ASN A 141 12.93 15.30 -10.20
C ASN A 141 14.14 14.36 -10.33
N THR A 142 15.23 14.65 -9.65
CA THR A 142 16.47 13.85 -9.71
C THR A 142 16.31 12.40 -9.26
N LEU A 143 15.34 12.09 -8.39
CA LEU A 143 15.06 10.73 -7.94
C LEU A 143 14.33 9.91 -9.00
N TRP A 144 13.54 10.57 -9.84
CA TRP A 144 12.76 9.92 -10.89
C TRP A 144 13.44 10.00 -12.27
N GLU A 145 14.22 11.04 -12.53
CA GLU A 145 14.92 11.28 -13.80
C GLU A 145 16.08 10.28 -14.10
N GLY A 146 16.61 9.63 -13.07
CA GLY A 146 17.70 8.65 -13.21
C GLY A 146 17.26 7.23 -13.57
N GLY A 147 15.98 6.99 -13.92
CA GLY A 147 15.44 5.64 -14.16
C GLY A 147 15.36 4.78 -12.91
N VAL A 148 15.31 5.42 -11.74
CA VAL A 148 15.12 4.71 -10.46
C VAL A 148 13.64 4.39 -10.36
N SER A 149 13.29 3.10 -10.43
CA SER A 149 11.92 2.64 -10.41
C SER A 149 11.25 2.84 -9.05
N ALA A 150 9.92 3.02 -9.05
CA ALA A 150 9.10 3.11 -7.85
C ALA A 150 9.38 1.97 -6.84
N TRP A 151 9.62 0.78 -7.36
CA TRP A 151 9.99 -0.41 -6.59
C TRP A 151 11.18 -0.19 -5.65
N LYS A 152 12.17 0.62 -6.06
CA LYS A 152 13.37 0.92 -5.25
C LYS A 152 13.20 2.12 -4.33
N THR A 153 12.31 3.05 -4.65
CA THR A 153 12.20 4.34 -3.97
C THR A 153 11.08 4.42 -2.95
N VAL A 154 9.88 3.99 -3.32
CA VAL A 154 8.66 4.10 -2.48
C VAL A 154 8.00 2.75 -2.20
N GLY A 155 8.42 1.71 -2.90
CA GLY A 155 7.86 0.37 -2.85
C GLY A 155 8.61 -0.59 -1.91
N PRO A 156 8.69 -1.89 -2.28
CA PRO A 156 9.21 -2.97 -1.43
C PRO A 156 10.61 -2.75 -0.84
N VAL A 157 11.50 -2.09 -1.57
CA VAL A 157 12.87 -1.83 -1.07
C VAL A 157 12.85 -0.84 0.09
N LEU A 158 12.05 0.24 0.01
CA LEU A 158 11.88 1.18 1.12
C LEU A 158 11.29 0.46 2.33
N MET A 159 10.20 -0.25 2.14
CA MET A 159 9.53 -1.01 3.19
C MET A 159 10.49 -1.98 3.88
N SER A 160 11.24 -2.77 3.09
CA SER A 160 12.21 -3.73 3.64
C SER A 160 13.31 -3.06 4.46
N ARG A 161 13.83 -1.93 3.97
CA ARG A 161 14.86 -1.18 4.69
C ARG A 161 14.34 -0.70 6.05
N LEU A 162 13.12 -0.19 6.11
CA LEU A 162 12.53 0.29 7.35
C LEU A 162 12.23 -0.86 8.33
N VAL A 163 11.67 -1.97 7.86
CA VAL A 163 11.42 -3.15 8.70
C VAL A 163 12.72 -3.70 9.31
N HIS A 164 13.82 -3.71 8.57
CA HIS A 164 15.11 -4.22 9.10
C HIS A 164 15.84 -3.23 10.01
N GLN A 165 15.33 -2.02 10.18
CA GLN A 165 15.85 -1.04 11.15
C GLN A 165 15.16 -1.15 12.53
N TYR A 166 14.05 -1.87 12.61
CA TYR A 166 13.31 -2.23 13.82
C TYR A 166 13.78 -3.57 14.40
#